data_57b42db31607568f6554ef09e87613a5
#
_entry.id   57b42db31607568f6554ef09e87613a5
#
_cell.length_a   1.000
_cell.length_b   1.000
_cell.length_c   1.000
_cell.angle_alpha   90.00
_cell.angle_beta   90.00
_cell.angle_gamma   90.00
#
_symmetry.space_group_name_H-M   'P 1'
#
loop_
_entity.id
_entity.type
_entity.pdbx_description
1 polymer ?
#
loop_
_entity_poly.entity_id
_entity_poly.type
_entity_poly.pdbx_seq_one_letter_code
_entity_poly.pdbx_strand_id
1 'polypeptide(L)'
;MIQRRKLLLLPLLTAVVAAGWLTNLSSAHASSTGNVIYHGGPVMAGNMKAYVIFWEPNGSFVSPKFNSLIKRYFRDIGDSGLYANNQQYTQTDSRAPIHAKLAGTFVDASPYPSVPFLQDADIQHEIMHAMSVQGWKPGINHAFFVYTALNEFICAPSLFGGFCSAPNSHLCAYHFGFGTPDGVVLYGAMPYAGNSLTGCFRGSSVSSPNHDIDADAEINLTSHEQMELATDPEGTGWFDTTGFFNGEIGDKCAGVFGPLDATGADVYFNGHPYIVQEEWDNAVSGCVISGP
;
A
#
# COMPACT_ATOMS: atom_id res chain seq x y z
N MET A 1 -81.52 15.23 44.55
CA MET A 1 -80.84 14.20 43.74
C MET A 1 -79.60 14.84 43.13
N ILE A 2 -78.43 14.55 43.68
CA ILE A 2 -77.19 15.16 43.19
C ILE A 2 -76.35 14.00 42.59
N GLN A 3 -76.16 14.05 41.28
CA GLN A 3 -75.45 13.07 40.52
C GLN A 3 -73.95 13.42 40.56
N ARG A 4 -73.12 12.58 41.17
CA ARG A 4 -71.65 12.70 41.18
C ARG A 4 -71.07 12.14 39.89
N ARG A 5 -70.44 12.98 39.08
CA ARG A 5 -69.67 12.61 37.94
C ARG A 5 -68.26 12.12 38.43
N LYS A 6 -67.93 10.87 38.11
CA LYS A 6 -66.59 10.29 38.32
C LYS A 6 -65.68 10.76 37.19
N LEU A 7 -64.61 11.46 37.55
CA LEU A 7 -63.53 11.80 36.66
C LEU A 7 -62.59 10.55 36.53
N LEU A 8 -62.47 10.01 35.32
CA LEU A 8 -61.46 8.99 35.00
C LEU A 8 -60.16 9.71 34.63
N LEU A 9 -59.14 9.51 35.44
CA LEU A 9 -57.76 9.87 35.13
C LEU A 9 -57.13 8.76 34.25
N LEU A 10 -56.79 9.08 33.01
CA LEU A 10 -55.96 8.24 32.16
C LEU A 10 -54.49 8.52 32.53
N PRO A 11 -53.63 7.48 32.69
CA PRO A 11 -52.21 7.68 32.86
C PRO A 11 -51.57 7.94 31.48
N LEU A 12 -50.82 9.04 31.40
CA LEU A 12 -49.97 9.35 30.27
C LEU A 12 -48.76 8.39 30.28
N LEU A 13 -48.70 7.48 29.29
CA LEU A 13 -47.52 6.67 29.05
C LEU A 13 -46.51 7.54 28.28
N THR A 14 -45.47 7.99 28.94
CA THR A 14 -44.28 8.58 28.29
C THR A 14 -43.44 7.49 27.70
N ALA A 15 -43.46 7.33 26.37
CA ALA A 15 -42.54 6.48 25.63
C ALA A 15 -41.16 7.16 25.58
N VAL A 16 -40.21 6.63 26.31
CA VAL A 16 -38.80 7.00 26.19
C VAL A 16 -38.27 6.33 24.94
N VAL A 17 -38.08 7.10 23.87
CA VAL A 17 -37.35 6.65 22.67
C VAL A 17 -35.85 6.66 23.00
N ALA A 18 -35.31 5.51 23.32
CA ALA A 18 -33.86 5.32 23.38
C ALA A 18 -33.31 5.32 21.95
N ALA A 19 -32.75 6.46 21.54
CA ALA A 19 -31.95 6.52 20.31
C ALA A 19 -30.69 5.68 20.50
N GLY A 20 -30.74 4.43 20.03
CA GLY A 20 -29.58 3.59 19.95
C GLY A 20 -28.58 4.16 18.93
N TRP A 21 -27.47 4.65 19.40
CA TRP A 21 -26.31 4.93 18.56
C TRP A 21 -25.77 3.58 18.05
N LEU A 22 -26.12 3.21 16.83
CA LEU A 22 -25.44 2.14 16.11
C LEU A 22 -24.07 2.68 15.70
N THR A 23 -23.09 2.50 16.56
CA THR A 23 -21.69 2.59 16.15
C THR A 23 -21.46 1.45 15.16
N ASN A 24 -21.32 1.77 13.89
CA ASN A 24 -20.74 0.87 12.90
C ASN A 24 -19.29 0.64 13.33
N LEU A 25 -19.08 -0.38 14.13
CA LEU A 25 -17.76 -0.97 14.32
C LEU A 25 -17.42 -1.65 12.98
N SER A 26 -16.68 -0.98 12.14
CA SER A 26 -15.98 -1.62 11.05
C SER A 26 -15.16 -2.74 11.68
N SER A 27 -15.52 -3.97 11.38
CA SER A 27 -14.75 -5.14 11.81
C SER A 27 -13.39 -5.02 11.15
N ALA A 28 -12.38 -4.58 11.91
CA ALA A 28 -11.01 -4.81 11.54
C ALA A 28 -10.88 -6.32 11.34
N HIS A 29 -10.59 -6.75 10.14
CA HIS A 29 -10.24 -8.13 9.88
C HIS A 29 -8.91 -8.37 10.57
N ALA A 30 -8.94 -8.88 11.79
CA ALA A 30 -7.77 -9.47 12.39
C ALA A 30 -7.43 -10.71 11.55
N SER A 31 -6.64 -10.50 10.49
CA SER A 31 -6.07 -11.58 9.72
C SER A 31 -4.89 -12.13 10.49
N SER A 32 -4.87 -13.43 10.65
CA SER A 32 -3.80 -14.29 11.13
C SER A 32 -3.30 -14.12 12.57
N THR A 33 -3.29 -15.22 13.25
CA THR A 33 -2.79 -15.42 14.60
C THR A 33 -1.27 -15.58 14.58
N GLY A 34 -0.54 -14.57 15.00
CA GLY A 34 0.90 -14.66 15.28
C GLY A 34 1.76 -13.64 14.55
N ASN A 35 3.00 -13.55 14.98
CA ASN A 35 4.01 -12.69 14.39
C ASN A 35 4.50 -13.24 13.05
N VAL A 36 5.03 -12.36 12.21
CA VAL A 36 5.80 -12.82 11.04
C VAL A 36 7.07 -13.49 11.50
N ILE A 37 7.48 -14.53 10.80
CA ILE A 37 8.66 -15.37 11.12
C ILE A 37 9.66 -15.31 9.97
N TYR A 38 10.93 -15.44 10.29
CA TYR A 38 12.00 -15.44 9.29
C TYR A 38 12.11 -16.80 8.61
N HIS A 39 12.06 -16.82 7.28
CA HIS A 39 12.12 -18.03 6.45
C HIS A 39 13.48 -18.29 5.82
N GLY A 40 14.49 -17.44 6.11
CA GLY A 40 15.87 -17.68 5.72
C GLY A 40 16.32 -16.95 4.45
N GLY A 41 15.42 -16.29 3.76
CA GLY A 41 15.73 -15.48 2.57
C GLY A 41 16.31 -14.11 2.90
N PRO A 42 16.66 -13.31 1.90
CA PRO A 42 17.22 -11.99 2.13
C PRO A 42 16.17 -11.01 2.67
N VAL A 43 16.64 -10.03 3.45
CA VAL A 43 16.01 -8.71 3.55
C VAL A 43 16.81 -7.73 2.70
N MET A 44 16.24 -6.61 2.30
CA MET A 44 17.03 -5.55 1.67
C MET A 44 18.16 -5.12 2.62
N ALA A 45 19.38 -5.01 2.14
CA ALA A 45 20.52 -4.62 2.96
C ALA A 45 20.97 -3.18 2.66
N GLY A 46 21.17 -2.40 3.74
CA GLY A 46 21.56 -0.99 3.64
C GLY A 46 20.40 -0.06 3.32
N ASN A 47 20.66 1.23 3.07
CA ASN A 47 19.63 2.21 2.80
C ASN A 47 18.97 1.97 1.44
N MET A 48 17.65 1.90 1.41
CA MET A 48 16.89 1.72 0.17
C MET A 48 17.07 2.91 -0.77
N LYS A 49 17.26 2.62 -2.05
CA LYS A 49 17.25 3.57 -3.15
C LYS A 49 16.08 3.25 -4.07
N ALA A 50 15.06 4.10 -4.03
CA ALA A 50 13.89 3.95 -4.86
C ALA A 50 14.11 4.62 -6.23
N TYR A 51 13.88 3.88 -7.29
CA TYR A 51 13.85 4.33 -8.67
C TYR A 51 12.42 4.24 -9.17
N VAL A 52 11.86 5.37 -9.59
CA VAL A 52 10.45 5.51 -9.92
C VAL A 52 10.29 5.66 -11.43
N ILE A 53 9.55 4.76 -12.03
CA ILE A 53 9.27 4.70 -13.47
C ILE A 53 7.79 4.97 -13.66
N PHE A 54 7.46 6.07 -14.31
CA PHE A 54 6.10 6.38 -14.74
C PHE A 54 5.97 6.01 -16.21
N TRP A 55 5.33 4.86 -16.47
CA TRP A 55 5.06 4.40 -17.82
C TRP A 55 3.74 4.99 -18.31
N GLU A 56 3.83 6.07 -19.04
CA GLU A 56 2.71 6.95 -19.41
C GLU A 56 2.73 7.27 -20.90
N PRO A 57 2.26 6.34 -21.74
CA PRO A 57 2.18 6.56 -23.20
C PRO A 57 1.46 7.85 -23.54
N ASN A 58 1.84 8.48 -24.66
CA ASN A 58 1.19 9.68 -25.14
C ASN A 58 -0.32 9.49 -25.28
N GLY A 59 -1.11 10.32 -24.61
CA GLY A 59 -2.57 10.24 -24.60
C GLY A 59 -3.16 9.38 -23.48
N SER A 60 -2.36 8.69 -22.69
CA SER A 60 -2.81 8.08 -21.44
C SER A 60 -3.14 9.13 -20.38
N PHE A 61 -3.83 8.74 -19.34
CA PHE A 61 -4.25 9.63 -18.26
C PHE A 61 -3.67 9.17 -16.93
N VAL A 62 -3.11 10.13 -16.21
CA VAL A 62 -2.86 10.08 -14.75
C VAL A 62 -3.40 11.36 -14.13
N SER A 63 -3.75 11.34 -12.86
CA SER A 63 -4.27 12.53 -12.18
C SER A 63 -3.21 13.65 -12.10
N PRO A 64 -3.62 14.92 -12.02
CA PRO A 64 -2.69 16.05 -12.25
C PRO A 64 -1.52 16.15 -11.27
N LYS A 65 -1.66 15.61 -10.05
CA LYS A 65 -0.58 15.64 -9.05
C LYS A 65 0.12 14.30 -8.87
N PHE A 66 -0.30 13.25 -9.57
CA PHE A 66 0.12 11.86 -9.40
C PHE A 66 1.64 11.73 -9.26
N ASN A 67 2.38 12.01 -10.32
CA ASN A 67 3.84 11.88 -10.34
C ASN A 67 4.55 12.75 -9.28
N SER A 68 4.02 13.94 -9.02
CA SER A 68 4.63 14.86 -8.07
C SER A 68 4.46 14.39 -6.63
N LEU A 69 3.29 13.82 -6.29
CA LEU A 69 2.96 13.32 -4.96
C LEU A 69 3.69 12.01 -4.67
N ILE A 70 3.77 11.07 -5.62
CA ILE A 70 4.56 9.85 -5.48
C ILE A 70 6.05 10.17 -5.27
N LYS A 71 6.61 11.09 -6.07
CA LYS A 71 8.00 11.55 -5.88
C LYS A 71 8.22 12.23 -4.53
N ARG A 72 7.22 12.94 -4.01
CA ARG A 72 7.28 13.55 -2.68
C ARG A 72 7.29 12.47 -1.61
N TYR A 73 6.40 11.48 -1.69
CA TYR A 73 6.34 10.36 -0.76
C TYR A 73 7.72 9.69 -0.60
N PHE A 74 8.40 9.30 -1.67
CA PHE A 74 9.73 8.69 -1.60
C PHE A 74 10.84 9.59 -1.03
N ARG A 75 10.63 10.90 -1.00
CA ARG A 75 11.56 11.84 -0.33
C ARG A 75 11.27 11.94 1.17
N ASP A 76 10.03 11.70 1.56
CA ASP A 76 9.54 11.96 2.91
C ASP A 76 9.54 10.72 3.80
N ILE A 77 9.31 9.52 3.23
CA ILE A 77 9.13 8.29 4.01
C ILE A 77 10.41 7.82 4.71
N GLY A 78 11.57 8.08 4.14
CA GLY A 78 12.82 7.38 4.45
C GLY A 78 13.36 7.52 5.87
N ASP A 79 12.91 8.52 6.63
CA ASP A 79 13.29 8.74 8.04
C ASP A 79 12.04 8.79 8.93
N SER A 80 10.92 8.24 8.46
CA SER A 80 9.67 8.22 9.21
C SER A 80 9.64 7.13 10.28
N GLY A 81 8.78 7.31 11.29
CA GLY A 81 8.52 6.27 12.29
C GLY A 81 7.92 5.01 11.67
N LEU A 82 7.10 5.12 10.60
CA LEU A 82 6.58 3.96 9.89
C LEU A 82 7.73 3.15 9.27
N TYR A 83 8.63 3.81 8.54
CA TYR A 83 9.75 3.12 7.90
C TYR A 83 10.76 2.54 8.91
N ALA A 84 10.90 3.16 10.08
CA ALA A 84 11.73 2.66 11.18
C ALA A 84 11.24 1.31 11.73
N ASN A 85 9.96 0.94 11.53
CA ASN A 85 9.42 -0.36 11.92
C ASN A 85 10.22 -1.53 11.32
N ASN A 86 10.85 -1.34 10.17
CA ASN A 86 11.68 -2.34 9.52
C ASN A 86 12.89 -2.80 10.35
N GLN A 87 13.35 -2.01 11.34
CA GLN A 87 14.57 -2.32 12.11
C GLN A 87 14.53 -3.66 12.84
N GLN A 88 13.35 -4.18 13.14
CA GLN A 88 13.17 -5.44 13.86
C GLN A 88 13.31 -6.66 12.95
N TYR A 89 13.19 -6.49 11.62
CA TYR A 89 13.25 -7.56 10.64
C TYR A 89 14.68 -7.74 10.14
N THR A 90 15.32 -8.82 10.58
CA THR A 90 16.75 -9.05 10.39
C THR A 90 17.02 -10.38 9.66
N GLN A 91 18.17 -10.46 9.05
CA GLN A 91 18.82 -11.71 8.63
C GLN A 91 20.15 -11.86 9.39
N THR A 92 20.93 -12.92 9.14
CA THR A 92 22.12 -13.29 9.92
C THR A 92 23.11 -12.12 10.15
N ASP A 93 23.42 -11.36 9.11
CA ASP A 93 24.45 -10.30 9.15
C ASP A 93 23.93 -8.91 8.79
N SER A 94 22.60 -8.76 8.62
CA SER A 94 22.01 -7.49 8.26
C SER A 94 20.55 -7.39 8.73
N ARG A 95 19.97 -6.22 8.57
CA ARG A 95 18.55 -5.94 8.85
C ARG A 95 17.93 -5.20 7.70
N ALA A 96 16.60 -5.24 7.62
CA ALA A 96 15.82 -4.44 6.70
C ALA A 96 16.13 -2.94 6.89
N PRO A 97 16.10 -2.15 5.82
CA PRO A 97 16.47 -0.75 5.85
C PRO A 97 15.50 0.08 6.68
N ILE A 98 16.05 1.02 7.45
CA ILE A 98 15.27 2.03 8.19
C ILE A 98 15.40 3.43 7.57
N HIS A 99 16.11 3.52 6.45
CA HIS A 99 16.25 4.73 5.64
C HIS A 99 15.99 4.41 4.19
N ALA A 100 15.25 5.28 3.53
CA ALA A 100 14.99 5.20 2.10
C ALA A 100 15.20 6.58 1.46
N LYS A 101 15.45 6.60 0.16
CA LYS A 101 15.51 7.84 -0.61
C LYS A 101 15.09 7.64 -2.04
N LEU A 102 14.48 8.66 -2.61
CA LEU A 102 14.31 8.75 -4.05
C LEU A 102 15.68 8.88 -4.73
N ALA A 103 16.07 7.88 -5.52
CA ALA A 103 17.36 7.84 -6.19
C ALA A 103 17.30 8.23 -7.66
N GLY A 104 16.16 8.01 -8.31
CA GLY A 104 15.95 8.41 -9.70
C GLY A 104 14.49 8.39 -10.10
N THR A 105 14.17 9.10 -11.18
CA THR A 105 12.83 9.09 -11.78
C THR A 105 12.95 9.07 -13.30
N PHE A 106 12.06 8.34 -13.95
CA PHE A 106 11.95 8.25 -15.39
C PHE A 106 10.47 8.30 -15.78
N VAL A 107 10.14 9.06 -16.81
CA VAL A 107 8.82 9.03 -17.46
C VAL A 107 9.02 8.42 -18.82
N ASP A 108 8.43 7.27 -19.06
CA ASP A 108 8.43 6.63 -20.37
C ASP A 108 7.10 6.87 -21.08
N ALA A 109 7.16 7.51 -22.23
CA ALA A 109 6.02 7.75 -23.10
C ALA A 109 5.88 6.70 -24.21
N SER A 110 6.67 5.64 -24.17
CA SER A 110 6.58 4.53 -25.12
C SER A 110 5.23 3.82 -24.99
N PRO A 111 4.63 3.37 -26.11
CA PRO A 111 3.34 2.68 -26.07
C PRO A 111 3.44 1.36 -25.31
N TYR A 112 2.38 1.02 -24.57
CA TYR A 112 2.22 -0.32 -24.02
C TYR A 112 2.21 -1.38 -25.13
N PRO A 113 2.64 -2.62 -24.82
CA PRO A 113 2.39 -3.76 -25.71
C PRO A 113 0.90 -3.87 -26.06
N SER A 114 0.60 -4.29 -27.29
CA SER A 114 -0.79 -4.48 -27.74
C SER A 114 -1.37 -5.80 -27.19
N VAL A 115 -1.61 -5.82 -25.87
CA VAL A 115 -2.18 -6.96 -25.14
C VAL A 115 -3.37 -6.48 -24.30
N PRO A 116 -4.33 -7.36 -23.95
CA PRO A 116 -5.46 -6.97 -23.09
C PRO A 116 -5.06 -6.50 -21.69
N PHE A 117 -4.01 -7.09 -21.15
CA PHE A 117 -3.40 -6.77 -19.84
C PHE A 117 -1.89 -6.95 -19.96
N LEU A 118 -1.13 -6.04 -19.37
CA LEU A 118 0.31 -6.21 -19.21
C LEU A 118 0.59 -7.46 -18.37
N GLN A 119 1.60 -8.19 -18.76
CA GLN A 119 2.10 -9.32 -17.98
C GLN A 119 3.27 -8.85 -17.12
N ASP A 120 3.57 -9.58 -16.09
CA ASP A 120 4.76 -9.33 -15.25
C ASP A 120 6.05 -9.18 -16.09
N ALA A 121 6.20 -9.97 -17.13
CA ALA A 121 7.31 -9.85 -18.07
C ALA A 121 7.40 -8.48 -18.76
N ASP A 122 6.27 -7.83 -19.02
CA ASP A 122 6.24 -6.50 -19.63
C ASP A 122 6.75 -5.44 -18.62
N ILE A 123 6.41 -5.60 -17.33
CA ILE A 123 6.93 -4.77 -16.24
C ILE A 123 8.45 -4.96 -16.09
N GLN A 124 8.93 -6.19 -16.11
CA GLN A 124 10.36 -6.47 -16.06
C GLN A 124 11.10 -5.88 -17.27
N HIS A 125 10.53 -5.95 -18.46
CA HIS A 125 11.09 -5.33 -19.65
C HIS A 125 11.16 -3.80 -19.56
N GLU A 126 10.12 -3.16 -19.01
CA GLU A 126 10.10 -1.71 -18.79
C GLU A 126 11.18 -1.30 -17.78
N ILE A 127 11.37 -2.05 -16.71
CA ILE A 127 12.46 -1.79 -15.74
C ILE A 127 13.82 -1.88 -16.43
N MET A 128 14.06 -2.93 -17.22
CA MET A 128 15.32 -3.10 -17.94
C MET A 128 15.55 -1.99 -18.97
N HIS A 129 14.49 -1.52 -19.63
CA HIS A 129 14.53 -0.38 -20.53
C HIS A 129 14.95 0.89 -19.77
N ALA A 130 14.24 1.23 -18.68
CA ALA A 130 14.55 2.39 -17.86
C ALA A 130 15.97 2.35 -17.30
N MET A 131 16.41 1.19 -16.79
CA MET A 131 17.79 0.98 -16.32
C MET A 131 18.82 1.25 -17.43
N SER A 132 18.56 0.78 -18.63
CA SER A 132 19.44 0.99 -19.78
C SER A 132 19.52 2.48 -20.17
N VAL A 133 18.37 3.17 -20.24
CA VAL A 133 18.29 4.58 -20.63
C VAL A 133 18.93 5.48 -19.58
N GLN A 134 18.69 5.20 -18.30
CA GLN A 134 19.13 6.04 -17.18
C GLN A 134 20.50 5.64 -16.62
N GLY A 135 21.06 4.52 -17.05
CA GLY A 135 22.31 4.00 -16.51
C GLY A 135 22.19 3.46 -15.09
N TRP A 136 20.98 3.10 -14.66
CA TRP A 136 20.74 2.50 -13.34
C TRP A 136 21.26 1.07 -13.29
N LYS A 137 21.56 0.60 -12.08
CA LYS A 137 22.12 -0.75 -11.86
C LYS A 137 21.27 -1.50 -10.83
N PRO A 138 21.19 -2.83 -10.95
CA PRO A 138 20.55 -3.66 -9.93
C PRO A 138 21.34 -3.65 -8.62
N GLY A 139 20.72 -4.10 -7.55
CA GLY A 139 21.35 -4.25 -6.24
C GLY A 139 20.34 -4.53 -5.15
N ILE A 140 20.78 -5.25 -4.11
CA ILE A 140 19.90 -5.67 -3.00
C ILE A 140 19.28 -4.49 -2.20
N ASN A 141 19.76 -3.30 -2.39
CA ASN A 141 19.18 -2.07 -1.82
C ASN A 141 18.57 -1.13 -2.86
N HIS A 142 18.36 -1.59 -4.10
CA HIS A 142 17.73 -0.84 -5.17
C HIS A 142 16.33 -1.40 -5.43
N ALA A 143 15.32 -0.58 -5.32
CA ALA A 143 13.92 -0.92 -5.61
C ALA A 143 13.41 -0.08 -6.78
N PHE A 144 12.81 -0.75 -7.78
CA PHE A 144 12.28 -0.14 -8.98
C PHE A 144 10.75 -0.20 -8.93
N PHE A 145 10.07 0.93 -8.92
CA PHE A 145 8.61 0.99 -8.89
C PHE A 145 8.09 1.44 -10.26
N VAL A 146 7.25 0.61 -10.89
CA VAL A 146 6.67 0.89 -12.21
C VAL A 146 5.20 1.22 -12.04
N TYR A 147 4.84 2.46 -12.33
CA TYR A 147 3.46 2.98 -12.29
C TYR A 147 2.88 3.02 -13.69
N THR A 148 1.70 2.45 -13.87
CA THR A 148 0.96 2.53 -15.14
C THR A 148 -0.10 3.63 -15.11
N ALA A 149 -0.72 3.91 -16.25
CA ALA A 149 -1.77 4.91 -16.39
C ALA A 149 -3.17 4.32 -16.20
N LEU A 150 -4.17 5.18 -16.15
CA LEU A 150 -5.58 4.79 -16.03
C LEU A 150 -5.99 3.83 -17.16
N ASN A 151 -6.75 2.80 -16.79
CA ASN A 151 -7.23 1.72 -17.66
C ASN A 151 -6.14 0.76 -18.17
N GLU A 152 -4.92 0.88 -17.67
CA GLU A 152 -3.91 -0.14 -17.88
C GLU A 152 -3.88 -1.10 -16.69
N PHE A 153 -3.94 -2.40 -16.98
CA PHE A 153 -4.03 -3.45 -15.98
C PHE A 153 -2.81 -4.35 -16.08
N ILE A 154 -2.36 -4.87 -14.93
CA ILE A 154 -1.19 -5.75 -14.83
C ILE A 154 -1.63 -7.09 -14.28
N CYS A 155 -1.12 -8.19 -14.84
CA CYS A 155 -1.25 -9.53 -14.29
C CYS A 155 0.03 -9.90 -13.54
N ALA A 156 -0.10 -10.26 -12.28
CA ALA A 156 0.99 -10.77 -11.46
C ALA A 156 1.51 -12.11 -12.02
N PRO A 157 2.75 -12.52 -11.68
CA PRO A 157 3.31 -13.79 -12.10
C PRO A 157 2.37 -14.98 -11.82
N SER A 158 2.45 -16.02 -12.65
CA SER A 158 1.66 -17.24 -12.43
C SER A 158 1.98 -17.92 -11.08
N LEU A 159 3.17 -17.71 -10.54
CA LEU A 159 3.55 -18.08 -9.17
C LEU A 159 2.59 -17.50 -8.13
N PHE A 160 2.07 -16.29 -8.38
CA PHE A 160 1.07 -15.58 -7.56
C PHE A 160 -0.37 -15.91 -7.98
N GLY A 161 -0.59 -17.02 -8.69
CA GLY A 161 -1.90 -17.40 -9.18
C GLY A 161 -2.34 -16.72 -10.47
N GLY A 162 -1.49 -15.85 -11.05
CA GLY A 162 -1.79 -15.14 -12.30
C GLY A 162 -2.96 -14.16 -12.21
N PHE A 163 -3.23 -13.64 -11.00
CA PHE A 163 -4.28 -12.64 -10.81
C PHE A 163 -3.92 -11.34 -11.53
N CYS A 164 -4.93 -10.69 -12.12
CA CYS A 164 -4.75 -9.42 -12.79
C CYS A 164 -5.46 -8.31 -12.02
N SER A 165 -4.85 -7.14 -11.98
CA SER A 165 -5.56 -5.93 -11.57
C SER A 165 -6.68 -5.67 -12.58
N ALA A 166 -7.88 -5.39 -12.10
CA ALA A 166 -9.04 -5.08 -12.92
C ALA A 166 -10.07 -4.35 -12.05
N PRO A 167 -11.06 -3.68 -12.61
CA PRO A 167 -12.16 -3.17 -11.82
C PRO A 167 -12.77 -4.29 -10.97
N ASN A 168 -12.82 -4.09 -9.64
CA ASN A 168 -13.24 -5.08 -8.64
C ASN A 168 -12.30 -6.28 -8.40
N SER A 169 -11.07 -6.23 -8.89
CA SER A 169 -10.01 -7.16 -8.51
C SER A 169 -9.48 -6.83 -7.11
N HIS A 170 -8.89 -7.82 -6.46
CA HIS A 170 -8.15 -7.65 -5.20
C HIS A 170 -6.64 -7.54 -5.42
N LEU A 171 -6.15 -7.67 -6.65
CA LEU A 171 -4.76 -7.36 -6.98
C LEU A 171 -4.64 -5.85 -7.17
N CYS A 172 -4.04 -5.18 -6.22
CA CYS A 172 -3.87 -3.73 -6.20
C CYS A 172 -2.46 -3.31 -6.61
N ALA A 173 -1.47 -4.06 -6.18
CA ALA A 173 -0.07 -3.96 -6.50
C ALA A 173 0.60 -5.30 -6.17
N TYR A 174 1.87 -5.43 -6.42
CA TYR A 174 2.72 -6.51 -5.92
C TYR A 174 4.19 -6.13 -6.03
N HIS A 175 5.02 -6.75 -5.22
CA HIS A 175 6.47 -6.66 -5.33
C HIS A 175 7.09 -8.03 -5.63
N PHE A 176 8.27 -8.03 -6.22
CA PHE A 176 9.07 -9.24 -6.42
C PHE A 176 10.50 -8.90 -6.85
N GLY A 177 11.29 -9.97 -7.12
CA GLY A 177 12.65 -9.86 -7.65
C GLY A 177 12.89 -10.79 -8.83
N PHE A 178 13.75 -10.38 -9.75
CA PHE A 178 14.25 -11.26 -10.81
C PHE A 178 15.75 -11.15 -11.00
N GLY A 179 16.36 -12.26 -11.40
CA GLY A 179 17.80 -12.33 -11.62
C GLY A 179 18.23 -11.77 -12.97
N THR A 180 19.33 -11.02 -13.00
CA THR A 180 20.02 -10.59 -14.22
C THR A 180 21.49 -10.95 -14.13
N PRO A 181 22.27 -10.92 -15.25
CA PRO A 181 23.72 -11.12 -15.19
C PRO A 181 24.44 -10.11 -14.27
N ASP A 182 23.86 -8.92 -14.05
CA ASP A 182 24.43 -7.85 -13.24
C ASP A 182 23.96 -7.89 -11.78
N GLY A 183 23.08 -8.82 -11.40
CA GLY A 183 22.54 -8.97 -10.05
C GLY A 183 21.00 -9.05 -10.01
N VAL A 184 20.45 -9.06 -8.80
CA VAL A 184 19.00 -9.07 -8.59
C VAL A 184 18.39 -7.69 -8.80
N VAL A 185 17.27 -7.64 -9.51
CA VAL A 185 16.40 -6.47 -9.66
C VAL A 185 15.18 -6.69 -8.78
N LEU A 186 15.00 -5.83 -7.79
CA LEU A 186 13.85 -5.83 -6.88
C LEU A 186 12.86 -4.75 -7.33
N TYR A 187 11.58 -5.07 -7.38
CA TYR A 187 10.60 -4.14 -7.96
C TYR A 187 9.21 -4.23 -7.33
N GLY A 188 8.48 -3.12 -7.42
CA GLY A 188 7.04 -3.04 -7.23
C GLY A 188 6.33 -2.74 -8.55
N ALA A 189 5.30 -3.50 -8.86
CA ALA A 189 4.42 -3.28 -9.99
C ALA A 189 3.15 -2.59 -9.49
N MET A 190 2.91 -1.38 -9.99
CA MET A 190 1.94 -0.43 -9.45
C MET A 190 0.88 -0.10 -10.53
N PRO A 191 -0.18 -0.95 -10.69
CA PRO A 191 -1.29 -0.62 -11.55
C PRO A 191 -2.01 0.62 -11.01
N TYR A 192 -2.36 1.56 -11.86
CA TYR A 192 -2.99 2.83 -11.46
C TYR A 192 -4.15 2.63 -10.48
N ALA A 193 -4.01 3.09 -9.24
CA ALA A 193 -4.96 2.85 -8.14
C ALA A 193 -6.38 3.39 -8.44
N GLY A 194 -6.49 4.45 -9.23
CA GLY A 194 -7.77 5.00 -9.69
C GLY A 194 -8.64 4.01 -10.47
N ASN A 195 -8.08 2.91 -10.97
CA ASN A 195 -8.84 1.83 -11.61
C ASN A 195 -9.75 1.08 -10.61
N SER A 196 -9.41 1.05 -9.32
CA SER A 196 -10.14 0.26 -8.30
C SER A 196 -10.06 0.87 -6.90
N LEU A 197 -10.43 2.14 -6.73
CA LEU A 197 -10.40 2.82 -5.42
C LEU A 197 -11.22 2.09 -4.35
N THR A 198 -12.29 1.39 -4.73
CA THR A 198 -13.13 0.64 -3.77
C THR A 198 -12.45 -0.64 -3.30
N GLY A 199 -11.70 -1.33 -4.18
CA GLY A 199 -11.03 -2.59 -3.86
C GLY A 199 -9.65 -2.39 -3.25
N CYS A 200 -8.94 -1.33 -3.66
CA CYS A 200 -7.53 -1.12 -3.38
C CYS A 200 -7.25 0.06 -2.42
N PHE A 201 -8.31 0.72 -1.95
CA PHE A 201 -8.20 1.83 -1.01
C PHE A 201 -9.47 1.92 -0.16
N ARG A 202 -9.73 3.04 0.48
CA ARG A 202 -10.92 3.27 1.33
C ARG A 202 -12.16 3.68 0.53
N GLY A 203 -12.13 3.60 -0.78
CA GLY A 203 -13.18 4.07 -1.69
C GLY A 203 -13.02 5.56 -2.05
N SER A 204 -13.77 5.99 -3.05
CA SER A 204 -13.69 7.36 -3.61
C SER A 204 -14.30 8.46 -2.74
N SER A 205 -14.98 8.11 -1.63
CA SER A 205 -15.63 9.06 -0.73
C SER A 205 -14.74 9.52 0.43
N VAL A 206 -13.51 9.02 0.52
CA VAL A 206 -12.55 9.42 1.56
C VAL A 206 -12.00 10.81 1.26
N SER A 207 -11.81 11.63 2.29
CA SER A 207 -11.07 12.88 2.14
C SER A 207 -9.66 12.59 1.66
N SER A 208 -9.26 13.23 0.57
CA SER A 208 -7.91 13.15 0.02
C SER A 208 -7.07 14.26 0.62
N PRO A 209 -6.07 13.95 1.47
CA PRO A 209 -5.27 14.98 2.13
C PRO A 209 -4.44 15.83 1.16
N ASN A 210 -4.17 15.30 -0.03
CA ASN A 210 -3.43 15.98 -1.07
C ASN A 210 -4.30 16.54 -2.21
N HIS A 211 -5.64 16.40 -2.11
CA HIS A 211 -6.60 16.77 -3.15
C HIS A 211 -6.31 16.11 -4.51
N ASP A 212 -5.93 14.84 -4.45
CA ASP A 212 -5.72 13.94 -5.57
C ASP A 212 -5.88 12.50 -5.05
N ILE A 213 -7.11 11.98 -5.11
CA ILE A 213 -7.48 10.71 -4.49
C ILE A 213 -6.74 9.53 -5.14
N ASP A 214 -6.47 9.61 -6.44
CA ASP A 214 -5.79 8.54 -7.16
C ASP A 214 -4.32 8.46 -6.70
N ALA A 215 -3.67 9.62 -6.54
CA ALA A 215 -2.31 9.68 -6.02
C ALA A 215 -2.22 9.28 -4.53
N ASP A 216 -3.20 9.66 -3.69
CA ASP A 216 -3.23 9.25 -2.28
C ASP A 216 -3.44 7.73 -2.15
N ALA A 217 -4.30 7.15 -2.98
CA ALA A 217 -4.49 5.71 -3.04
C ALA A 217 -3.23 4.98 -3.51
N GLU A 218 -2.59 5.49 -4.55
CA GLU A 218 -1.34 4.91 -5.07
C GLU A 218 -0.20 4.97 -4.05
N ILE A 219 -0.11 6.06 -3.28
CA ILE A 219 0.88 6.21 -2.21
C ILE A 219 0.65 5.17 -1.11
N ASN A 220 -0.61 4.87 -0.76
CA ASN A 220 -0.92 3.81 0.19
C ASN A 220 -0.39 2.45 -0.30
N LEU A 221 -0.67 2.09 -1.55
CA LEU A 221 -0.17 0.85 -2.16
C LEU A 221 1.36 0.85 -2.25
N THR A 222 1.94 1.99 -2.63
CA THR A 222 3.41 2.15 -2.67
C THR A 222 4.04 1.94 -1.29
N SER A 223 3.39 2.43 -0.22
CA SER A 223 3.86 2.23 1.16
C SER A 223 3.88 0.75 1.53
N HIS A 224 2.79 0.04 1.24
CA HIS A 224 2.66 -1.40 1.44
C HIS A 224 3.80 -2.17 0.74
N GLU A 225 3.91 -2.06 -0.57
CA GLU A 225 4.90 -2.79 -1.35
C GLU A 225 6.35 -2.40 -1.00
N GLN A 226 6.58 -1.15 -0.62
CA GLN A 226 7.91 -0.70 -0.21
C GLN A 226 8.34 -1.29 1.13
N MET A 227 7.43 -1.43 2.09
CA MET A 227 7.69 -2.02 3.39
C MET A 227 7.94 -3.52 3.26
N GLU A 228 7.16 -4.22 2.44
CA GLU A 228 7.35 -5.64 2.17
C GLU A 228 8.62 -5.92 1.37
N LEU A 229 8.93 -5.16 0.32
CA LEU A 229 10.24 -5.22 -0.34
C LEU A 229 11.41 -5.09 0.63
N ALA A 230 11.27 -4.27 1.67
CA ALA A 230 12.32 -4.10 2.66
C ALA A 230 12.56 -5.37 3.49
N THR A 231 11.52 -6.13 3.80
CA THR A 231 11.53 -7.27 4.72
C THR A 231 11.50 -8.63 4.04
N ASP A 232 10.96 -8.69 2.82
CA ASP A 232 10.84 -9.92 2.02
C ASP A 232 10.97 -9.67 0.51
N PRO A 233 12.11 -9.21 0.01
CA PRO A 233 12.27 -8.79 -1.38
C PRO A 233 12.10 -9.93 -2.41
N GLU A 234 12.10 -11.18 -1.99
CA GLU A 234 12.09 -12.36 -2.88
C GLU A 234 11.04 -13.43 -2.46
N GLY A 235 10.12 -13.11 -1.57
CA GLY A 235 9.10 -14.04 -1.07
C GLY A 235 9.66 -15.19 -0.21
N THR A 236 10.80 -14.97 0.46
CA THR A 236 11.51 -15.97 1.26
C THR A 236 12.06 -15.40 2.57
N GLY A 237 11.78 -14.15 2.88
CA GLY A 237 12.25 -13.40 4.04
C GLY A 237 11.32 -13.52 5.26
N TRP A 238 10.49 -12.50 5.51
CA TRP A 238 9.64 -12.39 6.69
C TRP A 238 8.15 -12.41 6.35
N PHE A 239 7.46 -13.50 6.70
CA PHE A 239 6.01 -13.64 6.58
C PHE A 239 5.50 -14.63 7.65
N ASP A 240 4.20 -14.69 7.86
CA ASP A 240 3.59 -15.61 8.82
C ASP A 240 3.21 -16.97 8.18
N THR A 241 2.50 -17.81 8.94
CA THR A 241 2.12 -19.17 8.49
C THR A 241 1.08 -19.20 7.37
N THR A 242 0.50 -18.07 6.99
CA THR A 242 -0.41 -17.99 5.82
C THR A 242 0.34 -17.90 4.50
N GLY A 243 1.66 -17.71 4.55
CA GLY A 243 2.54 -17.59 3.39
C GLY A 243 2.73 -16.15 2.95
N PHE A 244 3.73 -15.94 2.10
CA PHE A 244 4.15 -14.59 1.71
C PHE A 244 3.08 -13.79 0.93
N PHE A 245 2.09 -14.41 0.32
CA PHE A 245 1.00 -13.70 -0.38
C PHE A 245 -0.06 -13.04 0.51
N ASN A 246 -0.13 -13.37 1.77
CA ASN A 246 -1.16 -12.88 2.69
C ASN A 246 -0.62 -12.72 4.11
N GLY A 247 0.67 -12.86 4.30
CA GLY A 247 1.26 -12.96 5.62
C GLY A 247 2.46 -12.06 5.84
N GLU A 248 2.78 -11.19 4.91
CA GLU A 248 3.82 -10.19 5.05
C GLU A 248 3.37 -9.04 5.96
N ILE A 249 4.25 -8.12 6.23
CA ILE A 249 3.97 -7.06 7.24
C ILE A 249 2.89 -6.07 6.79
N GLY A 250 2.77 -5.80 5.50
CA GLY A 250 1.73 -4.96 4.92
C GLY A 250 0.40 -5.71 4.82
N ASP A 251 0.43 -6.95 4.32
CA ASP A 251 -0.74 -7.82 4.17
C ASP A 251 -1.52 -8.00 5.47
N LYS A 252 -0.82 -8.24 6.57
CA LYS A 252 -1.42 -8.42 7.89
C LYS A 252 -2.17 -7.20 8.36
N CYS A 253 -1.83 -6.03 7.85
CA CYS A 253 -2.44 -4.75 8.19
C CYS A 253 -3.22 -4.14 7.01
N ALA A 254 -3.49 -4.92 5.96
CA ALA A 254 -4.21 -4.44 4.79
C ALA A 254 -5.56 -3.82 5.18
N GLY A 255 -5.75 -2.55 4.82
CA GLY A 255 -6.95 -1.79 5.15
C GLY A 255 -7.06 -1.30 6.59
N VAL A 256 -6.05 -1.51 7.43
CA VAL A 256 -5.96 -0.93 8.78
C VAL A 256 -5.28 0.44 8.69
N PHE A 257 -5.96 1.48 9.11
CA PHE A 257 -5.49 2.86 9.04
C PHE A 257 -5.63 3.54 10.39
N GLY A 258 -4.78 4.49 10.65
CA GLY A 258 -4.90 5.38 11.80
C GLY A 258 -6.16 6.27 11.75
N PRO A 259 -6.50 6.97 12.84
CA PRO A 259 -7.59 7.92 12.85
C PRO A 259 -7.26 9.12 11.94
N LEU A 260 -8.19 9.45 11.03
CA LEU A 260 -8.02 10.58 10.12
C LEU A 260 -8.23 11.90 10.84
N ASP A 261 -7.39 12.86 10.56
CA ASP A 261 -7.57 14.24 10.99
C ASP A 261 -8.52 15.04 10.07
N ALA A 262 -8.67 16.35 10.31
CA ALA A 262 -9.55 17.21 9.53
C ALA A 262 -9.10 17.38 8.05
N THR A 263 -7.86 17.07 7.71
CA THR A 263 -7.35 17.09 6.33
C THR A 263 -7.60 15.78 5.60
N GLY A 264 -7.93 14.72 6.32
CA GLY A 264 -8.06 13.37 5.80
C GLY A 264 -6.77 12.55 5.91
N ALA A 265 -5.73 13.07 6.55
CA ALA A 265 -4.49 12.36 6.81
C ALA A 265 -4.58 11.52 8.08
N ASP A 266 -3.90 10.38 8.10
CA ASP A 266 -3.64 9.60 9.32
C ASP A 266 -2.20 9.73 9.80
N VAL A 267 -1.30 10.21 8.94
CA VAL A 267 0.11 10.38 9.28
C VAL A 267 0.76 11.55 8.54
N TYR A 268 1.84 12.07 9.10
CA TYR A 268 2.66 13.12 8.50
C TYR A 268 4.10 12.64 8.38
N PHE A 269 4.64 12.65 7.15
CA PHE A 269 6.05 12.42 6.90
C PHE A 269 6.69 13.74 6.45
N ASN A 270 7.76 14.14 7.10
CA ASN A 270 8.45 15.40 6.81
C ASN A 270 7.52 16.64 6.76
N GLY A 271 6.44 16.62 7.57
CA GLY A 271 5.45 17.69 7.64
C GLY A 271 4.39 17.67 6.53
N HIS A 272 4.41 16.72 5.60
CA HIS A 272 3.39 16.55 4.58
C HIS A 272 2.36 15.51 5.00
N PRO A 273 1.06 15.72 4.68
CA PRO A 273 -0.01 14.81 5.04
C PRO A 273 -0.06 13.60 4.10
N TYR A 274 -0.30 12.43 4.69
CA TYR A 274 -0.51 11.17 3.97
C TYR A 274 -1.67 10.39 4.58
N ILE A 275 -2.19 9.44 3.84
CA ILE A 275 -3.11 8.41 4.30
C ILE A 275 -2.56 7.07 3.80
N VAL A 276 -1.97 6.30 4.73
CA VAL A 276 -1.36 5.01 4.44
C VAL A 276 -1.77 4.00 5.51
N GLN A 277 -1.85 2.74 5.13
CA GLN A 277 -2.12 1.69 6.10
C GLN A 277 -1.02 1.58 7.15
N GLU A 278 -1.37 1.02 8.29
CA GLU A 278 -0.43 0.59 9.32
C GLU A 278 0.34 -0.65 8.83
N GLU A 279 1.49 -0.92 9.46
CA GLU A 279 2.32 -2.09 9.17
C GLU A 279 2.45 -2.98 10.41
N TRP A 280 2.61 -4.29 10.20
CA TRP A 280 2.75 -5.22 11.30
C TRP A 280 4.04 -4.97 12.07
N ASP A 281 3.92 -4.95 13.39
CA ASP A 281 5.04 -4.84 14.33
C ASP A 281 5.08 -6.09 15.22
N ASN A 282 6.15 -6.87 15.10
CA ASN A 282 6.34 -8.08 15.89
C ASN A 282 6.55 -7.79 17.38
N ALA A 283 7.07 -6.62 17.74
CA ALA A 283 7.35 -6.28 19.13
C ALA A 283 6.06 -6.06 19.94
N VAL A 284 5.01 -5.55 19.29
CA VAL A 284 3.68 -5.36 19.91
C VAL A 284 2.66 -6.37 19.43
N SER A 285 2.98 -7.22 18.44
CA SER A 285 2.08 -8.19 17.79
C SER A 285 0.81 -7.52 17.26
N GLY A 286 0.96 -6.44 16.54
CA GLY A 286 -0.15 -5.62 16.04
C GLY A 286 0.27 -4.65 14.94
N CYS A 287 -0.73 -4.03 14.31
CA CYS A 287 -0.52 -3.01 13.30
C CYS A 287 -0.15 -1.66 13.96
N VAL A 288 0.80 -0.95 13.40
CA VAL A 288 1.27 0.35 13.88
C VAL A 288 1.53 1.30 12.72
N ILE A 289 1.31 2.59 12.96
CA ILE A 289 1.68 3.67 12.03
C ILE A 289 3.08 4.23 12.31
N SER A 290 3.70 3.80 13.40
CA SER A 290 5.05 4.20 13.79
C SER A 290 5.69 3.06 14.59
N GLY A 291 6.76 2.52 14.07
CA GLY A 291 7.55 1.49 14.74
C GLY A 291 8.37 2.01 15.93
N PRO A 292 9.13 1.10 16.58
CA PRO A 292 9.94 1.39 17.78
C PRO A 292 11.10 2.35 17.52
#